data_b08042d166b64ba548767b623fd9bf6d
#
_entry.id   b08042d166b64ba548767b623fd9bf6d
#
_cell.length_a   1.000
_cell.length_b   1.000
_cell.length_c   1.000
_cell.angle_alpha   90.00
_cell.angle_beta   90.00
_cell.angle_gamma   90.00
#
_symmetry.space_group_name_H-M   'P 1'
#
loop_
_entity.id
_entity.type
_entity.pdbx_description
1 polymer ?
#
loop_
_entity_poly.entity_id
_entity_poly.type
_entity_poly.pdbx_seq_one_letter_code
_entity_poly.pdbx_strand_id
1 'polypeptide(L)'
;MRYISIDSAQPGMIVGKSIYNEQGSILVNYRVKLTERLISRMRDIGLAGLYIEDELSSDITVEDLISDELGVKATKALTKLDIDAALKVASDITEELSLNGDINVNLISMRTNSDYTYKHSVNVAVLSVLTGIGIGLKKSILKELSAAGLLHDIGKLNLPLDLLEKAGPLSEEEYKTMKTHSELGYERLKENINISSKTKMGVYMHHENVNGSGYPLGLRGDQIYMFAKIIHIADVYDCLLYTSDAADDLTRV
;
A
#
# COMPACT_ATOMS: atom_id res chain seq x y z
N MET A 1 -7.71 0.29 -21.64
CA MET A 1 -8.50 1.06 -20.63
C MET A 1 -7.69 2.23 -20.10
N ARG A 2 -8.32 3.32 -19.65
CA ARG A 2 -7.66 4.50 -19.06
C ARG A 2 -8.35 4.94 -17.77
N TYR A 3 -7.57 5.57 -16.87
CA TYR A 3 -8.10 6.15 -15.64
C TYR A 3 -8.70 7.54 -15.89
N ILE A 4 -9.84 7.83 -15.29
CA ILE A 4 -10.47 9.15 -15.30
C ILE A 4 -10.88 9.55 -13.87
N SER A 5 -10.86 10.86 -13.58
CA SER A 5 -11.48 11.40 -12.36
C SER A 5 -12.98 11.12 -12.37
N ILE A 6 -13.58 10.94 -11.20
CA ILE A 6 -15.03 10.76 -11.05
C ILE A 6 -15.80 11.97 -11.60
N ASP A 7 -15.22 13.16 -11.55
CA ASP A 7 -15.83 14.38 -12.08
C ASP A 7 -15.84 14.42 -13.61
N SER A 8 -14.94 13.67 -14.25
CA SER A 8 -14.90 13.49 -15.71
C SER A 8 -15.76 12.31 -16.19
N ALA A 9 -16.32 11.52 -15.27
CA ALA A 9 -17.17 10.38 -15.63
C ALA A 9 -18.51 10.85 -16.22
N GLN A 10 -18.93 10.22 -17.31
CA GLN A 10 -20.18 10.53 -18.01
C GLN A 10 -21.04 9.29 -18.16
N PRO A 11 -22.38 9.45 -18.13
CA PRO A 11 -23.29 8.35 -18.44
C PRO A 11 -22.99 7.75 -19.82
N GLY A 12 -23.01 6.43 -19.88
CA GLY A 12 -22.71 5.71 -21.11
C GLY A 12 -21.29 5.18 -21.21
N MET A 13 -20.32 5.70 -20.45
CA MET A 13 -18.98 5.12 -20.33
C MET A 13 -19.03 3.72 -19.75
N ILE A 14 -18.07 2.88 -20.11
CA ILE A 14 -17.99 1.48 -19.67
C ILE A 14 -16.89 1.37 -18.62
N VAL A 15 -17.23 0.76 -17.48
CA VAL A 15 -16.27 0.48 -16.40
C VAL A 15 -15.20 -0.50 -16.88
N GLY A 16 -13.94 -0.08 -16.87
CA GLY A 16 -12.80 -0.85 -17.34
C GLY A 16 -12.21 -1.80 -16.27
N LYS A 17 -12.57 -1.63 -14.99
CA LYS A 17 -12.12 -2.46 -13.87
C LYS A 17 -13.16 -2.48 -12.77
N SER A 18 -13.40 -3.64 -12.14
CA SER A 18 -14.33 -3.74 -11.01
C SER A 18 -13.93 -2.84 -9.84
N ILE A 19 -14.92 -2.24 -9.21
CA ILE A 19 -14.74 -1.35 -8.06
C ILE A 19 -15.24 -2.08 -6.81
N TYR A 20 -14.42 -2.12 -5.77
CA TYR A 20 -14.71 -2.82 -4.51
C TYR A 20 -14.90 -1.81 -3.37
N ASN A 21 -15.68 -2.18 -2.36
CA ASN A 21 -15.76 -1.45 -1.10
C ASN A 21 -14.67 -1.94 -0.12
N GLU A 22 -14.58 -1.28 1.04
CA GLU A 22 -13.63 -1.60 2.13
C GLU A 22 -13.74 -3.04 2.62
N GLN A 23 -14.94 -3.65 2.53
CA GLN A 23 -15.16 -5.04 2.92
C GLN A 23 -14.81 -6.04 1.80
N GLY A 24 -14.35 -5.54 0.64
CA GLY A 24 -14.02 -6.36 -0.52
C GLY A 24 -15.24 -6.83 -1.32
N SER A 25 -16.43 -6.26 -1.08
CA SER A 25 -17.59 -6.52 -1.88
C SER A 25 -17.60 -5.66 -3.14
N ILE A 26 -17.99 -6.23 -4.28
CA ILE A 26 -18.04 -5.50 -5.53
C ILE A 26 -19.13 -4.43 -5.48
N LEU A 27 -18.76 -3.16 -5.65
CA LEU A 27 -19.67 -2.03 -5.79
C LEU A 27 -20.16 -1.88 -7.23
N VAL A 28 -19.25 -1.99 -8.20
CA VAL A 28 -19.54 -1.93 -9.62
C VAL A 28 -18.68 -2.94 -10.35
N ASN A 29 -19.29 -3.79 -11.16
CA ASN A 29 -18.55 -4.78 -11.93
C ASN A 29 -17.88 -4.17 -13.16
N TYR A 30 -16.80 -4.82 -13.60
CA TYR A 30 -16.20 -4.68 -14.91
C TYR A 30 -17.27 -4.73 -16.03
N ARG A 31 -17.10 -3.90 -17.06
CA ARG A 31 -18.03 -3.74 -18.19
C ARG A 31 -19.44 -3.22 -17.87
N VAL A 32 -19.68 -2.75 -16.66
CA VAL A 32 -20.94 -2.06 -16.37
C VAL A 32 -20.94 -0.70 -17.06
N LYS A 33 -22.06 -0.37 -17.73
CA LYS A 33 -22.28 0.94 -18.32
C LYS A 33 -22.68 1.93 -17.25
N LEU A 34 -21.96 3.04 -17.14
CA LEU A 34 -22.22 4.09 -16.17
C LEU A 34 -23.57 4.76 -16.43
N THR A 35 -24.29 5.03 -15.35
CA THR A 35 -25.49 5.85 -15.31
C THR A 35 -25.25 7.04 -14.40
N GLU A 36 -26.04 8.12 -14.56
CA GLU A 36 -25.97 9.30 -13.65
C GLU A 36 -26.07 8.87 -12.18
N ARG A 37 -26.99 7.95 -11.87
CA ARG A 37 -27.18 7.44 -10.52
C ARG A 37 -25.95 6.71 -9.97
N LEU A 38 -25.27 5.91 -10.80
CA LEU A 38 -24.02 5.23 -10.39
C LEU A 38 -22.91 6.24 -10.16
N ILE A 39 -22.74 7.22 -11.05
CA ILE A 39 -21.71 8.28 -10.92
C ILE A 39 -21.94 9.09 -9.65
N SER A 40 -23.18 9.53 -9.39
CA SER A 40 -23.53 10.24 -8.15
C SER A 40 -23.18 9.40 -6.91
N ARG A 41 -23.57 8.13 -6.91
CA ARG A 41 -23.33 7.22 -5.79
C ARG A 41 -21.84 6.96 -5.55
N MET A 42 -21.02 6.86 -6.61
CA MET A 42 -19.57 6.72 -6.51
C MET A 42 -18.93 8.00 -5.97
N ARG A 43 -19.46 9.18 -6.35
CA ARG A 43 -19.04 10.48 -5.81
C ARG A 43 -19.39 10.61 -4.33
N ASP A 44 -20.60 10.20 -3.93
CA ASP A 44 -21.07 10.26 -2.54
C ASP A 44 -20.21 9.40 -1.58
N ILE A 45 -19.65 8.29 -2.07
CA ILE A 45 -18.73 7.44 -1.30
C ILE A 45 -17.26 7.89 -1.39
N GLY A 46 -16.98 9.06 -2.00
CA GLY A 46 -15.65 9.63 -2.06
C GLY A 46 -14.70 8.97 -3.09
N LEU A 47 -15.25 8.30 -4.13
CA LEU A 47 -14.43 7.71 -5.18
C LEU A 47 -13.72 8.82 -5.98
N ALA A 48 -12.38 8.86 -5.99
CA ALA A 48 -11.62 9.87 -6.70
C ALA A 48 -11.68 9.69 -8.24
N GLY A 49 -11.78 8.45 -8.73
CA GLY A 49 -11.86 8.14 -10.15
C GLY A 49 -12.00 6.66 -10.44
N LEU A 50 -12.03 6.28 -11.70
CA LEU A 50 -12.20 4.89 -12.13
C LEU A 50 -11.54 4.64 -13.49
N TYR A 51 -11.29 3.36 -13.78
CA TYR A 51 -10.89 2.94 -15.13
C TYR A 51 -12.11 2.80 -16.03
N ILE A 52 -12.00 3.32 -17.25
CA ILE A 52 -13.01 3.14 -18.32
C ILE A 52 -12.40 2.41 -19.50
N GLU A 53 -13.24 1.64 -20.22
CA GLU A 53 -12.96 1.15 -21.56
C GLU A 53 -13.51 2.14 -22.59
N ASP A 54 -12.68 2.57 -23.51
CA ASP A 54 -13.07 3.34 -24.69
C ASP A 54 -12.20 2.98 -25.91
N GLU A 55 -12.57 3.49 -27.07
CA GLU A 55 -11.86 3.24 -28.33
C GLU A 55 -10.42 3.77 -28.29
N LEU A 56 -10.17 4.86 -27.54
CA LEU A 56 -8.85 5.51 -27.43
C LEU A 56 -7.86 4.70 -26.60
N SER A 57 -8.34 3.75 -25.81
CA SER A 57 -7.53 2.94 -24.88
C SER A 57 -7.77 1.44 -25.05
N SER A 58 -8.34 1.03 -26.19
CA SER A 58 -8.68 -0.38 -26.46
C SER A 58 -7.46 -1.30 -26.55
N ASP A 59 -6.30 -0.77 -26.89
CA ASP A 59 -5.00 -1.44 -26.98
C ASP A 59 -4.21 -1.41 -25.67
N ILE A 60 -4.69 -0.69 -24.65
CA ILE A 60 -4.04 -0.58 -23.36
C ILE A 60 -4.67 -1.59 -22.39
N THR A 61 -3.96 -2.66 -22.08
CA THR A 61 -4.26 -3.55 -20.96
C THR A 61 -3.52 -3.05 -19.72
N VAL A 62 -4.28 -2.71 -18.68
CA VAL A 62 -3.71 -2.41 -17.36
C VAL A 62 -3.72 -3.72 -16.57
N GLU A 63 -2.60 -4.41 -16.56
CA GLU A 63 -2.42 -5.61 -15.73
C GLU A 63 -2.07 -5.18 -14.31
N ASP A 64 -2.79 -5.72 -13.34
CA ASP A 64 -2.45 -5.53 -11.93
C ASP A 64 -1.25 -6.38 -11.56
N LEU A 65 -0.38 -5.82 -10.71
CA LEU A 65 0.78 -6.55 -10.19
C LEU A 65 0.37 -7.73 -9.31
N ILE A 66 -0.77 -7.62 -8.64
CA ILE A 66 -1.42 -8.67 -7.86
C ILE A 66 -2.90 -8.69 -8.18
N SER A 67 -3.54 -9.85 -8.04
CA SER A 67 -4.98 -9.99 -8.25
C SER A 67 -5.78 -9.13 -7.25
N ASP A 68 -6.92 -8.60 -7.72
CA ASP A 68 -7.86 -7.86 -6.88
C ASP A 68 -8.27 -8.66 -5.63
N GLU A 69 -8.46 -9.98 -5.79
CA GLU A 69 -8.81 -10.87 -4.68
C GLU A 69 -7.73 -10.88 -3.60
N LEU A 70 -6.46 -10.88 -3.99
CA LEU A 70 -5.34 -10.86 -3.05
C LEU A 70 -5.24 -9.51 -2.34
N GLY A 71 -5.43 -8.39 -3.05
CA GLY A 71 -5.51 -7.06 -2.46
C GLY A 71 -6.61 -6.94 -1.40
N VAL A 72 -7.79 -7.47 -1.69
CA VAL A 72 -8.93 -7.53 -0.75
C VAL A 72 -8.60 -8.38 0.48
N LYS A 73 -7.98 -9.56 0.28
CA LYS A 73 -7.55 -10.43 1.40
C LYS A 73 -6.54 -9.73 2.30
N ALA A 74 -5.59 -8.99 1.71
CA ALA A 74 -4.60 -8.22 2.44
C ALA A 74 -5.24 -7.14 3.31
N THR A 75 -6.08 -6.29 2.72
CA THR A 75 -6.83 -5.25 3.43
C THR A 75 -7.63 -5.84 4.59
N LYS A 76 -8.36 -6.94 4.34
CA LYS A 76 -9.15 -7.62 5.37
C LYS A 76 -8.33 -8.19 6.52
N ALA A 77 -7.15 -8.75 6.22
CA ALA A 77 -6.24 -9.27 7.25
C ALA A 77 -5.72 -8.14 8.15
N LEU A 78 -5.32 -7.02 7.56
CA LEU A 78 -4.83 -5.84 8.27
C LEU A 78 -5.94 -5.17 9.10
N THR A 79 -7.12 -4.96 8.53
CA THR A 79 -8.27 -4.36 9.25
C THR A 79 -8.69 -5.19 10.46
N LYS A 80 -8.61 -6.53 10.35
CA LYS A 80 -8.96 -7.44 11.45
C LYS A 80 -7.81 -7.73 12.40
N LEU A 81 -6.61 -7.20 12.14
CA LEU A 81 -5.39 -7.52 12.89
C LEU A 81 -5.08 -9.03 12.94
N ASP A 82 -5.47 -9.75 11.91
CA ASP A 82 -5.19 -11.17 11.76
C ASP A 82 -3.78 -11.36 11.19
N ILE A 83 -2.80 -11.50 12.08
CA ILE A 83 -1.38 -11.63 11.71
C ILE A 83 -1.12 -12.89 10.90
N ASP A 84 -1.76 -14.01 11.22
CA ASP A 84 -1.54 -15.27 10.49
C ASP A 84 -2.12 -15.16 9.06
N ALA A 85 -3.28 -14.52 8.90
CA ALA A 85 -3.82 -14.20 7.59
C ALA A 85 -2.90 -13.23 6.82
N ALA A 86 -2.34 -12.22 7.47
CA ALA A 86 -1.40 -11.27 6.85
C ALA A 86 -0.11 -11.98 6.38
N LEU A 87 0.45 -12.89 7.15
CA LEU A 87 1.61 -13.70 6.76
C LEU A 87 1.31 -14.59 5.55
N LYS A 88 0.11 -15.19 5.52
CA LYS A 88 -0.33 -15.98 4.36
C LYS A 88 -0.45 -15.11 3.12
N VAL A 89 -1.10 -13.97 3.21
CA VAL A 89 -1.23 -13.00 2.11
C VAL A 89 0.13 -12.52 1.62
N ALA A 90 1.08 -12.21 2.52
CA ALA A 90 2.43 -11.84 2.14
C ALA A 90 3.16 -12.95 1.35
N SER A 91 2.92 -14.21 1.73
CA SER A 91 3.40 -15.37 0.96
C SER A 91 2.75 -15.44 -0.42
N ASP A 92 1.42 -15.25 -0.51
CA ASP A 92 0.67 -15.31 -1.76
C ASP A 92 1.07 -14.18 -2.72
N ILE A 93 1.29 -12.94 -2.21
CA ILE A 93 1.86 -11.81 -2.97
C ILE A 93 3.22 -12.21 -3.58
N THR A 94 4.08 -12.82 -2.77
CA THR A 94 5.40 -13.27 -3.25
C THR A 94 5.29 -14.34 -4.32
N GLU A 95 4.35 -15.29 -4.17
CA GLU A 95 4.11 -16.34 -5.15
C GLU A 95 3.66 -15.74 -6.48
N GLU A 96 2.65 -14.87 -6.46
CA GLU A 96 2.07 -14.26 -7.65
C GLU A 96 3.09 -13.41 -8.40
N LEU A 97 3.85 -12.54 -7.70
CA LEU A 97 4.89 -11.72 -8.30
C LEU A 97 6.09 -12.54 -8.84
N SER A 98 6.40 -13.67 -8.21
CA SER A 98 7.50 -14.54 -8.68
C SER A 98 7.15 -15.35 -9.93
N LEU A 99 5.87 -15.50 -10.27
CA LEU A 99 5.42 -16.19 -11.48
C LEU A 99 5.42 -15.27 -12.71
N ASN A 100 5.26 -13.97 -12.51
CA ASN A 100 5.23 -12.97 -13.57
C ASN A 100 6.67 -12.60 -13.97
N GLY A 101 7.24 -13.33 -14.94
CA GLY A 101 8.65 -13.19 -15.36
C GLY A 101 9.01 -11.84 -16.01
N ASP A 102 8.06 -11.14 -16.62
CA ASP A 102 8.22 -9.80 -17.18
C ASP A 102 7.53 -8.78 -16.26
N ILE A 103 8.31 -8.17 -15.38
CA ILE A 103 7.82 -7.15 -14.45
C ILE A 103 7.72 -5.81 -15.19
N ASN A 104 6.70 -5.65 -16.00
CA ASN A 104 6.24 -4.33 -16.43
C ASN A 104 5.45 -3.72 -15.27
N VAL A 105 6.14 -2.99 -14.40
CA VAL A 105 5.53 -2.31 -13.26
C VAL A 105 4.61 -1.20 -13.77
N ASN A 106 3.35 -1.51 -13.99
CA ASN A 106 2.35 -0.49 -14.24
C ASN A 106 1.87 0.10 -12.91
N LEU A 107 2.64 1.07 -12.41
CA LEU A 107 2.40 1.76 -11.12
C LEU A 107 1.07 2.53 -11.08
N ILE A 108 0.42 2.73 -12.24
CA ILE A 108 -0.87 3.42 -12.34
C ILE A 108 -1.99 2.56 -11.76
N SER A 109 -1.90 1.23 -11.84
CA SER A 109 -2.93 0.33 -11.26
C SER A 109 -2.96 0.35 -9.73
N MET A 110 -1.94 0.84 -9.07
CA MET A 110 -1.90 1.00 -7.60
C MET A 110 -2.76 2.18 -7.10
N ARG A 111 -3.29 3.03 -7.97
CA ARG A 111 -3.97 4.31 -7.65
C ARG A 111 -5.46 4.22 -7.33
N THR A 112 -6.07 3.07 -7.19
CA THR A 112 -7.53 2.99 -6.97
C THR A 112 -7.95 2.93 -5.51
N ASN A 113 -8.38 4.05 -5.01
CA ASN A 113 -9.46 4.42 -4.04
C ASN A 113 -9.58 3.82 -2.64
N SER A 114 -9.80 4.75 -1.74
CA SER A 114 -10.62 4.86 -0.51
C SER A 114 -10.22 4.15 0.78
N ASP A 115 -9.13 3.46 0.94
CA ASP A 115 -8.53 3.12 2.23
C ASP A 115 -7.03 3.21 2.13
N TYR A 116 -6.57 4.46 2.08
CA TYR A 116 -5.17 4.77 1.85
C TYR A 116 -4.22 3.94 2.72
N THR A 117 -4.51 3.82 4.03
CA THR A 117 -3.60 3.16 4.98
C THR A 117 -3.36 1.68 4.66
N TYR A 118 -4.41 0.91 4.37
CA TYR A 118 -4.26 -0.53 4.13
C TYR A 118 -3.76 -0.83 2.71
N LYS A 119 -4.20 -0.05 1.73
CA LYS A 119 -3.70 -0.14 0.34
C LYS A 119 -2.23 0.23 0.26
N HIS A 120 -1.84 1.29 0.96
CA HIS A 120 -0.46 1.69 1.11
C HIS A 120 0.42 0.53 1.62
N SER A 121 0.00 -0.15 2.69
CA SER A 121 0.75 -1.31 3.20
C SER A 121 0.86 -2.44 2.17
N VAL A 122 -0.17 -2.68 1.36
CA VAL A 122 -0.13 -3.66 0.26
C VAL A 122 0.84 -3.20 -0.83
N ASN A 123 0.79 -1.94 -1.22
CA ASN A 123 1.70 -1.35 -2.22
C ASN A 123 3.15 -1.43 -1.77
N VAL A 124 3.43 -1.06 -0.52
CA VAL A 124 4.78 -1.16 0.07
C VAL A 124 5.27 -2.61 0.07
N ALA A 125 4.42 -3.59 0.40
CA ALA A 125 4.78 -5.00 0.31
C ALA A 125 5.12 -5.43 -1.13
N VAL A 126 4.30 -5.06 -2.10
CA VAL A 126 4.51 -5.35 -3.53
C VAL A 126 5.80 -4.72 -4.04
N LEU A 127 6.01 -3.42 -3.81
CA LEU A 127 7.22 -2.70 -4.21
C LEU A 127 8.49 -3.28 -3.55
N SER A 128 8.38 -3.67 -2.28
CA SER A 128 9.48 -4.32 -1.56
C SER A 128 9.84 -5.66 -2.19
N VAL A 129 8.85 -6.50 -2.54
CA VAL A 129 9.07 -7.79 -3.19
C VAL A 129 9.70 -7.59 -4.57
N LEU A 130 9.18 -6.66 -5.38
CA LEU A 130 9.73 -6.34 -6.71
C LEU A 130 11.19 -5.88 -6.62
N THR A 131 11.49 -4.99 -5.66
CA THR A 131 12.87 -4.56 -5.37
C THR A 131 13.73 -5.75 -4.98
N GLY A 132 13.22 -6.63 -4.11
CA GLY A 132 13.90 -7.84 -3.67
C GLY A 132 14.17 -8.82 -4.83
N ILE A 133 13.24 -9.00 -5.75
CA ILE A 133 13.43 -9.80 -6.99
C ILE A 133 14.53 -9.16 -7.84
N GLY A 134 14.46 -7.84 -8.05
CA GLY A 134 15.45 -7.10 -8.85
C GLY A 134 16.88 -7.21 -8.34
N ILE A 135 17.09 -7.31 -7.03
CA ILE A 135 18.42 -7.54 -6.42
C ILE A 135 18.75 -9.03 -6.17
N GLY A 136 17.92 -9.95 -6.66
CA GLY A 136 18.20 -11.39 -6.65
C GLY A 136 17.99 -12.09 -5.30
N LEU A 137 17.07 -11.60 -4.44
CA LEU A 137 16.76 -12.27 -3.18
C LEU A 137 16.06 -13.61 -3.42
N LYS A 138 16.36 -14.59 -2.57
CA LYS A 138 15.70 -15.90 -2.61
C LYS A 138 14.23 -15.77 -2.20
N LYS A 139 13.37 -16.60 -2.79
CA LYS A 139 11.91 -16.60 -2.55
C LYS A 139 11.53 -16.67 -1.05
N SER A 140 12.26 -17.44 -0.25
CA SER A 140 12.04 -17.50 1.20
C SER A 140 12.28 -16.16 1.89
N ILE A 141 13.27 -15.39 1.43
CA ILE A 141 13.59 -14.05 1.94
C ILE A 141 12.56 -13.04 1.44
N LEU A 142 12.07 -13.17 0.21
CA LEU A 142 11.01 -12.33 -0.34
C LEU A 142 9.71 -12.44 0.45
N LYS A 143 9.33 -13.64 0.94
CA LYS A 143 8.16 -13.83 1.80
C LYS A 143 8.29 -13.08 3.13
N GLU A 144 9.46 -13.14 3.75
CA GLU A 144 9.76 -12.40 4.98
C GLU A 144 9.74 -10.88 4.74
N LEU A 145 10.28 -10.43 3.62
CA LEU A 145 10.28 -9.02 3.21
C LEU A 145 8.86 -8.52 2.89
N SER A 146 8.06 -9.31 2.16
CA SER A 146 6.64 -9.02 1.90
C SER A 146 5.85 -8.83 3.20
N ALA A 147 6.05 -9.75 4.16
CA ALA A 147 5.43 -9.63 5.48
C ALA A 147 5.86 -8.36 6.22
N ALA A 148 7.14 -8.00 6.13
CA ALA A 148 7.64 -6.78 6.74
C ALA A 148 7.04 -5.52 6.12
N GLY A 149 6.95 -5.45 4.78
CA GLY A 149 6.30 -4.35 4.06
C GLY A 149 4.80 -4.26 4.35
N LEU A 150 4.11 -5.41 4.42
CA LEU A 150 2.67 -5.44 4.72
C LEU A 150 2.36 -4.98 6.16
N LEU A 151 3.26 -5.24 7.11
CA LEU A 151 3.07 -4.97 8.54
C LEU A 151 3.83 -3.73 9.03
N HIS A 152 4.55 -2.99 8.17
CA HIS A 152 5.45 -1.92 8.61
C HIS A 152 4.77 -0.87 9.49
N ASP A 153 3.55 -0.54 9.17
CA ASP A 153 2.73 0.48 9.81
C ASP A 153 1.76 -0.05 10.88
N ILE A 154 1.83 -1.34 11.25
CA ILE A 154 0.87 -1.93 12.19
C ILE A 154 0.84 -1.23 13.55
N GLY A 155 1.91 -0.56 13.93
CA GLY A 155 2.01 0.21 15.16
C GLY A 155 1.14 1.47 15.17
N LYS A 156 0.73 2.01 14.03
CA LYS A 156 -0.18 3.15 13.92
C LYS A 156 -1.52 2.88 14.62
N LEU A 157 -1.94 1.62 14.68
CA LEU A 157 -3.15 1.20 15.40
C LEU A 157 -3.11 1.42 16.92
N ASN A 158 -1.94 1.71 17.47
CA ASN A 158 -1.76 2.04 18.87
C ASN A 158 -1.68 3.55 19.13
N LEU A 159 -1.74 4.36 18.08
CA LEU A 159 -1.73 5.82 18.18
C LEU A 159 -3.15 6.38 18.36
N PRO A 160 -3.28 7.58 18.95
CA PRO A 160 -4.56 8.27 19.06
C PRO A 160 -5.17 8.51 17.67
N LEU A 161 -6.47 8.25 17.52
CA LEU A 161 -7.17 8.38 16.24
C LEU A 161 -7.18 9.83 15.73
N ASP A 162 -7.34 10.79 16.63
CA ASP A 162 -7.30 12.23 16.34
C ASP A 162 -5.95 12.67 15.76
N LEU A 163 -4.86 11.99 16.15
CA LEU A 163 -3.54 12.22 15.57
C LEU A 163 -3.44 11.67 14.14
N LEU A 164 -4.00 10.49 13.90
CA LEU A 164 -3.95 9.83 12.59
C LEU A 164 -4.85 10.54 11.55
N GLU A 165 -5.98 11.09 11.99
CA GLU A 165 -6.97 11.76 11.13
C GLU A 165 -6.76 13.27 11.04
N LYS A 166 -5.73 13.81 11.67
CA LYS A 166 -5.49 15.25 11.71
C LYS A 166 -5.26 15.80 10.31
N ALA A 167 -6.10 16.75 9.92
CA ALA A 167 -5.91 17.55 8.72
C ALA A 167 -4.87 18.68 8.99
N GLY A 168 -3.76 18.67 8.26
CA GLY A 168 -2.71 19.68 8.37
C GLY A 168 -1.44 19.21 9.10
N PRO A 169 -0.45 20.09 9.29
CA PRO A 169 0.85 19.74 9.84
C PRO A 169 0.74 19.29 11.31
N LEU A 170 1.58 18.32 11.68
CA LEU A 170 1.73 17.88 13.06
C LEU A 170 2.58 18.89 13.86
N SER A 171 2.24 19.12 15.13
CA SER A 171 3.14 19.81 16.06
C SER A 171 4.36 18.92 16.37
N GLU A 172 5.40 19.50 16.98
CA GLU A 172 6.59 18.74 17.38
C GLU A 172 6.27 17.56 18.32
N GLU A 173 5.33 17.75 19.25
CA GLU A 173 4.93 16.71 20.20
C GLU A 173 4.09 15.61 19.50
N GLU A 174 3.19 15.99 18.61
CA GLU A 174 2.43 15.07 17.79
C GLU A 174 3.35 14.27 16.86
N TYR A 175 4.33 14.92 16.25
CA TYR A 175 5.32 14.24 15.41
C TYR A 175 6.19 13.26 16.22
N LYS A 176 6.58 13.61 17.44
CA LYS A 176 7.26 12.67 18.35
C LYS A 176 6.38 11.46 18.64
N THR A 177 5.09 11.68 18.90
CA THR A 177 4.13 10.60 19.13
C THR A 177 3.97 9.75 17.87
N MET A 178 3.82 10.36 16.69
CA MET A 178 3.72 9.65 15.41
C MET A 178 4.93 8.73 15.18
N LYS A 179 6.15 9.18 15.47
CA LYS A 179 7.37 8.38 15.29
C LYS A 179 7.40 7.10 16.12
N THR A 180 6.63 7.02 17.20
CA THR A 180 6.60 5.81 18.05
C THR A 180 5.95 4.60 17.38
N HIS A 181 5.25 4.77 16.23
CA HIS A 181 4.55 3.65 15.59
C HIS A 181 5.50 2.52 15.16
N SER A 182 6.73 2.81 14.75
CA SER A 182 7.71 1.79 14.37
C SER A 182 8.10 0.91 15.58
N GLU A 183 8.30 1.53 16.74
CA GLU A 183 8.57 0.83 17.99
C GLU A 183 7.35 0.06 18.49
N LEU A 184 6.16 0.66 18.48
CA LEU A 184 4.90 0.02 18.82
C LEU A 184 4.57 -1.16 17.91
N GLY A 185 4.90 -1.05 16.62
CA GLY A 185 4.78 -2.13 15.64
C GLY A 185 5.69 -3.31 15.99
N TYR A 186 6.96 -3.05 16.29
CA TYR A 186 7.90 -4.06 16.76
C TYR A 186 7.42 -4.73 18.07
N GLU A 187 7.01 -3.95 19.07
CA GLU A 187 6.51 -4.46 20.35
C GLU A 187 5.30 -5.39 20.16
N ARG A 188 4.39 -5.06 19.25
CA ARG A 188 3.24 -5.90 18.91
C ARG A 188 3.62 -7.23 18.29
N LEU A 189 4.71 -7.27 17.53
CA LEU A 189 5.13 -8.44 16.77
C LEU A 189 6.19 -9.29 17.48
N LYS A 190 6.90 -8.74 18.46
CA LYS A 190 8.12 -9.35 19.02
C LYS A 190 7.92 -10.74 19.60
N GLU A 191 6.79 -11.00 20.24
CA GLU A 191 6.48 -12.31 20.87
C GLU A 191 5.88 -13.32 19.89
N ASN A 192 5.50 -12.90 18.68
CA ASN A 192 4.95 -13.83 17.69
C ASN A 192 6.07 -14.68 17.07
N ILE A 193 6.04 -15.99 17.35
CA ILE A 193 7.05 -16.94 16.88
C ILE A 193 6.98 -17.24 15.38
N ASN A 194 5.84 -16.98 14.74
CA ASN A 194 5.64 -17.16 13.31
C ASN A 194 6.26 -16.04 12.47
N ILE A 195 6.68 -14.94 13.12
CA ILE A 195 7.31 -13.79 12.45
C ILE A 195 8.82 -13.86 12.64
N SER A 196 9.55 -13.82 11.53
CA SER A 196 11.02 -13.86 11.58
C SER A 196 11.61 -12.60 12.24
N SER A 197 12.77 -12.72 12.83
CA SER A 197 13.51 -11.56 13.36
C SER A 197 13.77 -10.52 12.29
N LYS A 198 13.99 -10.93 11.05
CA LYS A 198 14.22 -10.03 9.90
C LYS A 198 12.99 -9.17 9.60
N THR A 199 11.80 -9.79 9.59
CA THR A 199 10.52 -9.10 9.43
C THR A 199 10.33 -8.07 10.55
N LYS A 200 10.55 -8.47 11.81
CA LYS A 200 10.45 -7.58 12.98
C LYS A 200 11.40 -6.38 12.87
N MET A 201 12.66 -6.62 12.48
CA MET A 201 13.63 -5.54 12.29
C MET A 201 13.29 -4.64 11.10
N GLY A 202 12.69 -5.18 10.03
CA GLY A 202 12.14 -4.39 8.94
C GLY A 202 11.08 -3.41 9.42
N VAL A 203 10.12 -3.86 10.23
CA VAL A 203 9.08 -3.03 10.85
C VAL A 203 9.67 -2.00 11.82
N TYR A 204 10.67 -2.39 12.63
CA TYR A 204 11.24 -1.50 13.63
C TYR A 204 12.03 -0.33 13.02
N MET A 205 12.78 -0.59 11.93
CA MET A 205 13.79 0.32 11.39
C MET A 205 13.38 1.00 10.08
N HIS A 206 12.13 0.83 9.59
CA HIS A 206 11.77 1.32 8.25
C HIS A 206 11.83 2.85 8.09
N HIS A 207 11.93 3.61 9.16
CA HIS A 207 12.15 5.05 9.14
C HIS A 207 13.60 5.46 9.47
N GLU A 208 14.54 4.51 9.51
CA GLU A 208 15.96 4.85 9.63
C GLU A 208 16.50 5.42 8.31
N ASN A 209 17.28 6.46 8.40
CA ASN A 209 17.97 7.11 7.27
C ASN A 209 19.45 6.77 7.27
N VAL A 210 20.02 6.50 6.09
CA VAL A 210 21.44 6.12 5.93
C VAL A 210 22.43 7.14 6.52
N ASN A 211 22.01 8.41 6.64
CA ASN A 211 22.80 9.48 7.25
C ASN A 211 22.65 9.59 8.78
N GLY A 212 21.79 8.77 9.40
CA GLY A 212 21.52 8.76 10.83
C GLY A 212 20.51 9.80 11.30
N SER A 213 19.78 10.45 10.40
CA SER A 213 18.70 11.39 10.76
C SER A 213 17.35 10.72 10.98
N GLY A 214 17.27 9.40 10.77
CA GLY A 214 16.06 8.61 10.94
C GLY A 214 15.73 8.25 12.37
N TYR A 215 14.77 7.40 12.56
CA TYR A 215 14.30 6.92 13.86
C TYR A 215 13.89 5.43 13.77
N PRO A 216 13.78 4.70 14.90
CA PRO A 216 13.86 5.17 16.29
C PRO A 216 15.28 5.23 16.87
N LEU A 217 16.28 4.61 16.23
CA LEU A 217 17.62 4.42 16.79
C LEU A 217 18.66 5.40 16.25
N GLY A 218 18.39 6.09 15.14
CA GLY A 218 19.35 6.99 14.47
C GLY A 218 20.54 6.24 13.86
N LEU A 219 20.29 5.05 13.31
CA LEU A 219 21.32 4.17 12.73
C LEU A 219 21.87 4.74 11.43
N ARG A 220 23.10 4.34 11.07
CA ARG A 220 23.78 4.81 9.85
C ARG A 220 24.21 3.67 8.95
N GLY A 221 24.05 3.87 7.65
CA GLY A 221 24.63 3.00 6.63
C GLY A 221 24.31 1.52 6.85
N ASP A 222 25.34 0.71 7.11
CA ASP A 222 25.20 -0.75 7.24
C ASP A 222 24.63 -1.22 8.58
N GLN A 223 24.45 -0.33 9.55
CA GLN A 223 23.75 -0.64 10.80
C GLN A 223 22.24 -0.85 10.56
N ILE A 224 21.70 -0.25 9.48
CA ILE A 224 20.29 -0.39 9.11
C ILE A 224 20.10 -1.72 8.40
N TYR A 225 19.14 -2.52 8.87
CA TYR A 225 18.86 -3.81 8.27
C TYR A 225 18.32 -3.66 6.84
N MET A 226 18.72 -4.56 5.94
CA MET A 226 18.39 -4.47 4.50
C MET A 226 16.89 -4.35 4.24
N PHE A 227 16.04 -5.09 4.96
CA PHE A 227 14.59 -5.00 4.79
C PHE A 227 14.08 -3.59 5.07
N ALA A 228 14.58 -2.96 6.13
CA ALA A 228 14.20 -1.59 6.47
C ALA A 228 14.58 -0.59 5.36
N LYS A 229 15.76 -0.72 4.76
CA LYS A 229 16.19 0.11 3.62
C LYS A 229 15.26 -0.06 2.40
N ILE A 230 14.87 -1.30 2.09
CA ILE A 230 13.98 -1.60 0.97
C ILE A 230 12.58 -1.04 1.25
N ILE A 231 12.04 -1.29 2.44
CA ILE A 231 10.71 -0.81 2.85
C ILE A 231 10.68 0.71 2.85
N HIS A 232 11.72 1.37 3.39
CA HIS A 232 11.82 2.83 3.39
C HIS A 232 11.69 3.44 1.99
N ILE A 233 12.42 2.87 1.01
CA ILE A 233 12.34 3.33 -0.38
C ILE A 233 10.94 3.08 -0.96
N ALA A 234 10.36 1.91 -0.71
CA ALA A 234 9.04 1.55 -1.19
C ALA A 234 7.94 2.45 -0.59
N ASP A 235 8.03 2.74 0.71
CA ASP A 235 7.13 3.60 1.46
C ASP A 235 7.15 5.05 0.92
N VAL A 236 8.35 5.66 0.85
CA VAL A 236 8.51 7.01 0.30
C VAL A 236 8.03 7.07 -1.15
N TYR A 237 8.31 6.06 -1.96
CA TYR A 237 7.90 6.01 -3.35
C TYR A 237 6.37 5.97 -3.50
N ASP A 238 5.67 5.12 -2.73
CA ASP A 238 4.21 5.04 -2.75
C ASP A 238 3.58 6.36 -2.27
N CYS A 239 4.13 6.98 -1.22
CA CYS A 239 3.69 8.30 -0.75
C CYS A 239 3.84 9.38 -1.82
N LEU A 240 4.96 9.42 -2.55
CA LEU A 240 5.20 10.39 -3.62
C LEU A 240 4.26 10.19 -4.81
N LEU A 241 3.93 8.94 -5.16
CA LEU A 241 2.96 8.66 -6.22
C LEU A 241 1.57 9.18 -5.87
N TYR A 242 1.19 9.09 -4.59
CA TYR A 242 -0.10 9.60 -4.12
C TYR A 242 -0.16 11.13 -4.08
N THR A 243 0.92 11.80 -3.64
CA THR A 243 0.98 13.27 -3.52
C THR A 243 1.20 13.99 -4.84
N SER A 244 1.74 13.33 -5.87
CA SER A 244 1.96 13.96 -7.18
C SER A 244 0.66 14.33 -7.93
N ASP A 245 -0.49 13.77 -7.52
CA ASP A 245 -1.80 14.18 -8.02
C ASP A 245 -2.46 15.30 -7.19
N ALA A 246 -1.97 15.53 -5.96
CA ALA A 246 -2.34 16.66 -5.11
C ALA A 246 -1.18 17.66 -5.12
N ALA A 247 -1.12 18.53 -6.13
CA ALA A 247 -0.02 19.50 -6.36
C ALA A 247 0.18 20.52 -5.22
N ASP A 248 -0.48 20.39 -4.08
CA ASP A 248 -0.47 21.34 -2.96
C ASP A 248 -0.02 20.79 -1.59
N ASP A 249 0.36 19.51 -1.46
CA ASP A 249 0.63 18.93 -0.12
C ASP A 249 2.08 18.37 0.03
N LEU A 250 3.08 19.14 -0.39
CA LEU A 250 4.53 18.85 -0.19
C LEU A 250 5.00 18.93 1.28
N THR A 251 4.08 18.95 2.25
CA THR A 251 4.42 19.15 3.66
C THR A 251 4.18 17.95 4.59
N ARG A 252 3.95 16.75 4.03
CA ARG A 252 3.65 15.55 4.83
C ARG A 252 4.71 14.45 4.77
N VAL A 253 5.99 14.82 4.66
CA VAL A 253 7.10 13.89 4.88
C VAL A 253 7.81 14.26 6.17
#